data_02b9854359ac50c878e65c8334d92590
#
_entry.id   02b9854359ac50c878e65c8334d92590
#
_cell.length_a   1.000
_cell.length_b   1.000
_cell.length_c   1.000
_cell.angle_alpha   90.00
_cell.angle_beta   90.00
_cell.angle_gamma   90.00
#
_symmetry.space_group_name_H-M   'P 1'
#
loop_
_entity.id
_entity.type
_entity.pdbx_description
1 polymer ?
#
loop_
_entity_poly.entity_id
_entity_poly.type
_entity_poly.pdbx_seq_one_letter_code
_entity_poly.pdbx_strand_id
1 'polypeptide(L)'
;MTKIAIIEDDAVISQMYRMKFEAEGYEVQMAANGRLGVELVGKMRPDIILLDLRMPEMDGAEALTQIRKKDWGKNIPVLILTNVGVEEAPKELENLNVLSYIVKADLTPRQVTEKVKEALAK
;
A
#
# COMPACT_ATOMS: atom_id res chain seq x y z
N MET A 1 -0.15 13.13 13.53
CA MET A 1 -1.14 12.82 12.47
C MET A 1 -0.82 11.49 11.84
N THR A 2 -1.82 10.67 11.64
CA THR A 2 -1.63 9.35 11.03
C THR A 2 -1.30 9.52 9.55
N LYS A 3 -0.28 8.80 9.10
CA LYS A 3 0.26 8.92 7.74
C LYS A 3 0.00 7.66 6.93
N ILE A 4 -0.51 7.84 5.72
CA ILE A 4 -0.79 6.75 4.78
C ILE A 4 0.02 6.97 3.51
N ALA A 5 0.76 5.96 3.08
CA ALA A 5 1.44 5.99 1.79
C ALA A 5 0.65 5.13 0.81
N ILE A 6 0.36 5.67 -0.37
CA ILE A 6 -0.31 4.96 -1.45
C ILE A 6 0.69 4.77 -2.58
N ILE A 7 1.00 3.52 -2.91
CA ILE A 7 1.91 3.18 -3.99
C ILE A 7 1.10 2.50 -5.08
N GLU A 8 0.77 3.26 -6.14
CA GLU A 8 -0.19 2.87 -7.16
C GLU A 8 0.09 3.66 -8.43
N ASP A 9 0.20 3.01 -9.58
CA ASP A 9 0.48 3.69 -10.84
C ASP A 9 -0.75 4.30 -11.50
N ASP A 10 -1.95 3.86 -11.16
CA ASP A 10 -3.18 4.45 -11.68
C ASP A 10 -3.50 5.73 -10.91
N ALA A 11 -3.28 6.87 -11.54
CA ALA A 11 -3.46 8.18 -10.90
C ALA A 11 -4.91 8.43 -10.45
N VAL A 12 -5.88 7.91 -11.19
CA VAL A 12 -7.31 8.09 -10.84
C VAL A 12 -7.63 7.35 -9.56
N ILE A 13 -7.19 6.10 -9.46
CA ILE A 13 -7.41 5.28 -8.26
C ILE A 13 -6.68 5.89 -7.07
N SER A 14 -5.42 6.25 -7.26
CA SER A 14 -4.60 6.82 -6.20
C SER A 14 -5.22 8.11 -5.64
N GLN A 15 -5.66 9.00 -6.53
CA GLN A 15 -6.28 10.26 -6.14
C GLN A 15 -7.61 10.04 -5.41
N MET A 16 -8.40 9.08 -5.85
CA MET A 16 -9.66 8.74 -5.20
C MET A 16 -9.44 8.34 -3.74
N TYR A 17 -8.49 7.43 -3.49
CA TYR A 17 -8.19 6.99 -2.14
C TYR A 17 -7.59 8.12 -1.29
N ARG A 18 -6.71 8.92 -1.90
CA ARG A 18 -6.15 10.08 -1.20
C ARG A 18 -7.26 10.98 -0.67
N MET A 19 -8.23 11.30 -1.52
CA MET A 19 -9.34 12.18 -1.12
C MET A 19 -10.16 11.56 0.02
N LYS A 20 -10.42 10.26 -0.06
CA LYS A 20 -11.19 9.57 0.98
C LYS A 20 -10.45 9.59 2.32
N PHE A 21 -9.16 9.31 2.32
CA PHE A 21 -8.38 9.28 3.56
C PHE A 21 -8.16 10.69 4.12
N GLU A 22 -7.91 11.66 3.27
CA GLU A 22 -7.76 13.05 3.73
C GLU A 22 -9.04 13.57 4.37
N ALA A 23 -10.20 13.17 3.85
CA ALA A 23 -11.48 13.52 4.45
C ALA A 23 -11.65 12.96 5.87
N GLU A 24 -10.93 11.88 6.18
CA GLU A 24 -10.94 11.28 7.51
C GLU A 24 -9.86 11.87 8.43
N GLY A 25 -9.10 12.84 7.95
CA GLY A 25 -8.08 13.51 8.74
C GLY A 25 -6.69 12.91 8.67
N TYR A 26 -6.45 11.96 7.76
CA TYR A 26 -5.13 11.37 7.60
C TYR A 26 -4.25 12.20 6.67
N GLU A 27 -2.94 12.13 6.89
CA GLU A 27 -1.96 12.70 5.96
C GLU A 27 -1.66 11.62 4.92
N VAL A 28 -1.80 11.95 3.63
CA VAL A 28 -1.63 10.99 2.54
C VAL A 28 -0.60 11.47 1.55
N GLN A 29 0.33 10.61 1.17
CA GLN A 29 1.25 10.85 0.07
C GLN A 29 1.23 9.66 -0.88
N MET A 30 1.53 9.91 -2.16
CA MET A 30 1.39 8.93 -3.22
C MET A 30 2.70 8.78 -4.00
N ALA A 31 2.93 7.56 -4.48
CA ALA A 31 4.02 7.27 -5.40
C ALA A 31 3.46 6.46 -6.58
N ALA A 32 3.94 6.74 -7.79
CA ALA A 32 3.39 6.17 -9.01
C ALA A 32 4.06 4.86 -9.46
N ASN A 33 5.10 4.43 -8.77
CA ASN A 33 5.76 3.15 -9.05
C ASN A 33 6.50 2.66 -7.82
N GLY A 34 7.03 1.43 -7.91
CA GLY A 34 7.69 0.81 -6.76
C GLY A 34 8.95 1.53 -6.31
N ARG A 35 9.75 2.01 -7.25
CA ARG A 35 10.99 2.72 -6.92
C ARG A 35 10.70 4.00 -6.14
N LEU A 36 9.78 4.80 -6.65
CA LEU A 36 9.36 6.03 -5.96
C LEU A 36 8.68 5.70 -4.63
N GLY A 37 7.98 4.57 -4.58
CA GLY A 37 7.35 4.11 -3.35
C GLY A 37 8.34 3.82 -2.24
N VAL A 38 9.44 3.13 -2.56
CA VAL A 38 10.48 2.85 -1.57
C VAL A 38 11.07 4.16 -1.03
N GLU A 39 11.36 5.10 -1.93
CA GLU A 39 11.88 6.41 -1.54
C GLU A 39 10.89 7.16 -0.64
N LEU A 40 9.61 7.16 -1.04
CA LEU A 40 8.57 7.85 -0.28
C LEU A 40 8.45 7.29 1.13
N VAL A 41 8.38 5.97 1.26
CA VAL A 41 8.23 5.32 2.56
C VAL A 41 9.42 5.62 3.46
N GLY A 42 10.63 5.64 2.90
CA GLY A 42 11.83 5.98 3.65
C GLY A 42 11.82 7.40 4.21
N LYS A 43 11.26 8.35 3.47
CA LYS A 43 11.18 9.75 3.90
C LYS A 43 10.00 9.99 4.83
N MET A 44 8.85 9.46 4.48
CA MET A 44 7.59 9.72 5.16
C MET A 44 7.43 8.92 6.45
N ARG A 45 7.93 7.70 6.47
CA ARG A 45 7.75 6.74 7.58
C ARG A 45 6.26 6.61 7.93
N PRO A 46 5.45 6.09 7.00
CA PRO A 46 4.00 6.04 7.19
C PRO A 46 3.59 5.03 8.26
N ASP A 47 2.37 5.18 8.74
CA ASP A 47 1.78 4.24 9.68
C ASP A 47 1.18 3.02 8.99
N ILE A 48 0.89 3.15 7.69
CA ILE A 48 0.39 2.06 6.87
C ILE A 48 0.69 2.34 5.40
N ILE A 49 0.87 1.28 4.61
CA ILE A 49 1.11 1.37 3.17
C ILE A 49 0.00 0.65 2.44
N LEU A 50 -0.58 1.30 1.44
CA LEU A 50 -1.50 0.70 0.49
C LEU A 50 -0.72 0.50 -0.81
N LEU A 51 -0.54 -0.75 -1.22
CA LEU A 51 0.44 -1.12 -2.26
C LEU A 51 -0.18 -1.95 -3.36
N ASP A 52 -0.04 -1.50 -4.62
CA ASP A 52 -0.38 -2.31 -5.78
C ASP A 52 0.81 -3.19 -6.17
N LEU A 53 0.54 -4.33 -6.79
CA LEU A 53 1.58 -5.26 -7.22
C LEU A 53 2.11 -4.96 -8.61
N ARG A 54 1.26 -4.55 -9.54
CA ARG A 54 1.67 -4.32 -10.94
C ARG A 54 1.90 -2.85 -11.21
N MET A 55 3.17 -2.50 -11.35
CA MET A 55 3.59 -1.12 -11.63
C MET A 55 4.83 -1.12 -12.50
N PRO A 56 5.06 -0.04 -13.29
CA PRO A 56 6.29 0.06 -14.06
C PRO A 56 7.51 0.30 -13.17
N GLU A 57 8.67 0.08 -13.72
CA GLU A 57 10.01 0.26 -13.14
C GLU A 57 10.34 -0.68 -11.98
N MET A 58 9.46 -0.83 -11.00
CA MET A 58 9.63 -1.76 -9.90
C MET A 58 8.25 -2.16 -9.43
N ASP A 59 7.93 -3.44 -9.46
CA ASP A 59 6.61 -3.91 -9.03
C ASP A 59 6.47 -3.89 -7.50
N GLY A 60 5.25 -4.16 -7.04
CA GLY A 60 4.94 -4.06 -5.61
C GLY A 60 5.68 -5.09 -4.76
N ALA A 61 5.84 -6.32 -5.25
CA ALA A 61 6.54 -7.35 -4.50
C ALA A 61 8.01 -6.97 -4.29
N GLU A 62 8.67 -6.47 -5.33
CA GLU A 62 10.04 -6.02 -5.24
C GLU A 62 10.16 -4.79 -4.32
N ALA A 63 9.24 -3.84 -4.46
CA ALA A 63 9.23 -2.65 -3.60
C ALA A 63 9.10 -3.04 -2.13
N LEU A 64 8.19 -3.96 -1.82
CA LEU A 64 8.01 -4.42 -0.45
C LEU A 64 9.24 -5.16 0.06
N THR A 65 9.86 -5.97 -0.79
CA THR A 65 11.12 -6.64 -0.43
C THR A 65 12.19 -5.61 -0.03
N GLN A 66 12.32 -4.54 -0.81
CA GLN A 66 13.26 -3.47 -0.51
C GLN A 66 12.93 -2.77 0.81
N ILE A 67 11.65 -2.49 1.03
CA ILE A 67 11.18 -1.84 2.27
C ILE A 67 11.49 -2.71 3.48
N ARG A 68 11.23 -4.01 3.39
CA ARG A 68 11.47 -4.94 4.51
C ARG A 68 12.94 -5.13 4.87
N LYS A 69 13.85 -4.83 3.95
CA LYS A 69 15.27 -4.89 4.21
C LYS A 69 15.78 -3.71 5.06
N LYS A 70 15.01 -2.63 5.14
CA LYS A 70 15.38 -1.46 5.91
C LYS A 70 14.90 -1.61 7.35
N ASP A 71 15.71 -1.14 8.30
CA ASP A 71 15.35 -1.22 9.72
C ASP A 71 14.04 -0.50 9.99
N TRP A 72 13.83 0.65 9.37
CA TRP A 72 12.59 1.40 9.53
C TRP A 72 11.38 0.78 8.81
N GLY A 73 11.61 -0.17 7.91
CA GLY A 73 10.55 -0.75 7.08
C GLY A 73 10.09 -2.15 7.50
N LYS A 74 10.72 -2.73 8.50
CA LYS A 74 10.45 -4.13 8.87
C LYS A 74 9.02 -4.38 9.36
N ASN A 75 8.44 -3.42 10.04
CA ASN A 75 7.17 -3.61 10.74
C ASN A 75 6.04 -2.70 10.29
N ILE A 76 6.23 -1.91 9.23
CA ILE A 76 5.16 -1.04 8.75
C ILE A 76 4.03 -1.91 8.17
N PRO A 77 2.79 -1.77 8.65
CA PRO A 77 1.66 -2.53 8.09
C PRO A 77 1.48 -2.25 6.60
N VAL A 78 1.28 -3.31 5.83
CA VAL A 78 1.07 -3.21 4.38
C VAL A 78 -0.20 -3.93 3.99
N LEU A 79 -1.09 -3.22 3.31
CA LEU A 79 -2.26 -3.79 2.64
C LEU A 79 -1.98 -3.82 1.14
N ILE A 80 -2.07 -5.00 0.55
CA ILE A 80 -1.96 -5.11 -0.91
C ILE A 80 -3.34 -4.80 -1.50
N LEU A 81 -3.38 -3.93 -2.49
CA LEU A 81 -4.61 -3.62 -3.23
C LEU A 81 -4.30 -3.69 -4.71
N THR A 82 -4.77 -4.74 -5.38
CA THR A 82 -4.35 -5.05 -6.73
C THR A 82 -5.45 -5.74 -7.53
N ASN A 83 -5.28 -5.78 -8.86
CA ASN A 83 -6.14 -6.57 -9.73
C ASN A 83 -5.65 -8.03 -9.86
N VAL A 84 -4.48 -8.34 -9.32
CA VAL A 84 -3.94 -9.70 -9.37
C VAL A 84 -4.69 -10.59 -8.38
N GLY A 85 -5.28 -11.68 -8.89
CA GLY A 85 -5.99 -12.63 -8.02
C GLY A 85 -5.05 -13.29 -7.01
N VAL A 86 -5.61 -13.71 -5.87
CA VAL A 86 -4.82 -14.32 -4.80
C VAL A 86 -4.03 -15.53 -5.30
N GLU A 87 -4.62 -16.31 -6.20
CA GLU A 87 -3.99 -17.52 -6.76
C GLU A 87 -2.75 -17.19 -7.58
N GLU A 88 -2.65 -15.98 -8.11
CA GLU A 88 -1.53 -15.53 -8.94
C GLU A 88 -0.57 -14.64 -8.17
N ALA A 89 -0.78 -14.48 -6.87
CA ALA A 89 0.07 -13.63 -6.05
C ALA A 89 1.50 -14.16 -6.03
N PRO A 90 2.51 -13.27 -6.10
CA PRO A 90 3.90 -13.69 -5.99
C PRO A 90 4.17 -14.40 -4.67
N LYS A 91 4.89 -15.50 -4.73
CA LYS A 91 5.20 -16.28 -3.53
C LYS A 91 6.06 -15.53 -2.52
N GLU A 92 6.83 -14.57 -2.99
CA GLU A 92 7.67 -13.74 -2.12
C GLU A 92 6.85 -13.05 -1.03
N LEU A 93 5.58 -12.74 -1.33
CA LEU A 93 4.71 -12.05 -0.36
C LEU A 93 4.49 -12.85 0.92
N GLU A 94 4.58 -14.18 0.86
CA GLU A 94 4.38 -15.02 2.03
C GLU A 94 5.38 -14.70 3.15
N ASN A 95 6.56 -14.24 2.78
CA ASN A 95 7.63 -13.93 3.73
C ASN A 95 7.78 -12.44 4.01
N LEU A 96 6.88 -11.61 3.47
CA LEU A 96 6.99 -10.16 3.59
C LEU A 96 6.00 -9.55 4.58
N ASN A 97 5.32 -10.38 5.34
CA ASN A 97 4.44 -9.96 6.43
C ASN A 97 3.35 -8.97 5.97
N VAL A 98 2.62 -9.36 4.93
CA VAL A 98 1.49 -8.57 4.41
C VAL A 98 0.30 -8.71 5.36
N LEU A 99 -0.27 -7.59 5.75
CA LEU A 99 -1.40 -7.59 6.67
C LEU A 99 -2.69 -8.10 6.02
N SER A 100 -2.93 -7.71 4.79
CA SER A 100 -4.12 -8.13 4.04
C SER A 100 -3.86 -8.06 2.54
N TYR A 101 -4.44 -8.97 1.79
CA TYR A 101 -4.37 -9.01 0.33
C TYR A 101 -5.77 -8.78 -0.21
N ILE A 102 -5.96 -7.65 -0.89
CA ILE A 102 -7.27 -7.24 -1.39
C ILE A 102 -7.25 -7.19 -2.91
N VAL A 103 -8.15 -7.93 -3.55
CA VAL A 103 -8.34 -7.83 -4.99
C VAL A 103 -9.33 -6.70 -5.25
N LYS A 104 -8.94 -5.75 -6.09
CA LYS A 104 -9.74 -4.53 -6.34
C LYS A 104 -11.19 -4.83 -6.73
N ALA A 105 -11.42 -5.89 -7.49
CA ALA A 105 -12.76 -6.24 -7.95
C ALA A 105 -13.67 -6.76 -6.82
N ASP A 106 -13.10 -7.20 -5.71
CA ASP A 106 -13.85 -7.85 -4.63
C ASP A 106 -14.41 -6.89 -3.60
N LEU A 107 -13.84 -5.70 -3.48
CA LEU A 107 -14.26 -4.73 -2.47
C LEU A 107 -14.51 -3.37 -3.10
N THR A 108 -15.49 -2.66 -2.55
CA THR A 108 -15.73 -1.27 -2.92
C THR A 108 -14.66 -0.38 -2.28
N PRO A 109 -14.43 0.83 -2.80
CA PRO A 109 -13.51 1.77 -2.15
C PRO A 109 -13.86 2.03 -0.68
N ARG A 110 -15.13 2.08 -0.35
CA ARG A 110 -15.57 2.27 1.03
C ARG A 110 -15.10 1.12 1.92
N GLN A 111 -15.25 -0.12 1.43
CA GLN A 111 -14.81 -1.31 2.18
C GLN A 111 -13.31 -1.33 2.36
N VAL A 112 -12.54 -0.88 1.34
CA VAL A 112 -11.08 -0.77 1.45
C VAL A 112 -10.70 0.25 2.53
N THR A 113 -11.33 1.42 2.53
CA THR A 113 -11.04 2.44 3.54
C THR A 113 -11.38 1.96 4.94
N GLU A 114 -12.46 1.19 5.10
CA GLU A 114 -12.79 0.60 6.40
C GLU A 114 -11.72 -0.37 6.87
N LYS A 115 -11.18 -1.19 5.98
CA LYS A 115 -10.10 -2.11 6.33
C LYS A 115 -8.83 -1.38 6.77
N VAL A 116 -8.50 -0.29 6.13
CA VAL A 116 -7.35 0.54 6.52
C VAL A 116 -7.59 1.14 7.90
N LYS A 117 -8.77 1.67 8.16
CA LYS A 117 -9.13 2.24 9.46
C LYS A 117 -9.05 1.19 10.57
N GLU A 118 -9.55 -0.02 10.33
CA GLU A 118 -9.45 -1.12 11.28
C GLU A 118 -7.99 -1.47 11.58
N ALA A 119 -7.15 -1.51 10.55
CA ALA A 119 -5.73 -1.81 10.72
C ALA A 119 -5.04 -0.75 11.57
N LEU A 120 -5.39 0.52 11.37
CA LEU A 120 -4.79 1.63 12.12
C LEU A 120 -5.29 1.70 13.57
N ALA A 121 -6.43 1.12 13.86
CA ALA A 121 -7.01 1.15 15.21
C ALA A 121 -6.36 0.13 16.16
N LYS A 122 -5.56 -0.79 15.63
CA LYS A 122 -4.95 -1.86 16.47
C LYS A 122 -3.62 -1.45 17.08
#